data_071894a5eddfd2c408004b62f93bd926
#
_entry.id   071894a5eddfd2c408004b62f93bd926
#
_cell.length_a   1.000
_cell.length_b   1.000
_cell.length_c   1.000
_cell.angle_alpha   90.00
_cell.angle_beta   90.00
_cell.angle_gamma   90.00
#
_symmetry.space_group_name_H-M   'P 1'
#
loop_
_entity.id
_entity.type
_entity.pdbx_description
1 polymer ?
#
loop_
_entity_poly.entity_id
_entity_poly.type
_entity_poly.pdbx_seq_one_letter_code
_entity_poly.pdbx_strand_id
1 'polypeptide(L)'
;MQKYSNHCYFESEHSIIKFCISLDSNFNKKLKREDNEFLKNFIKVSFGNKFNKIIDNLPDNIESLSLGNNFNQSVDNLPKKLRYLTLGDSFNYPVDNLPKSLTNLKFGNNFSQEVANLPMGLKELKFGNDFCQDVNNLPSSLLNIVFGYSFNKSVERLPDKLVSLSFGHCFNQPVDNLPESIEHLSFGNDFDQRVDNLPKAIEYLNFGKSFNQPVDKLPPNIETLSFGRRFNHSVNNLPKRLTRLILSDCIFDQPIDNLPSNLEYLELGYEFRQKIDKLPNSLIEIRLPGNYQYDIDNLPDTIEIIHIVKQKEGKDFDREIKKFPG
;
A
#
# COMPACT_ATOMS: atom_id res chain seq x y z
N MET A 1 -34.88 -21.58 5.33
CA MET A 1 -34.18 -20.47 6.00
C MET A 1 -32.78 -20.79 6.53
N GLN A 2 -32.26 -22.00 6.41
CA GLN A 2 -30.91 -22.39 6.88
C GLN A 2 -29.77 -22.23 5.84
N LYS A 3 -29.98 -21.55 4.71
CA LYS A 3 -29.00 -21.37 3.62
C LYS A 3 -28.09 -20.15 3.78
N TYR A 4 -28.41 -19.23 4.66
CA TYR A 4 -27.72 -17.95 4.78
C TYR A 4 -27.24 -17.81 6.22
N SER A 5 -25.93 -17.64 6.43
CA SER A 5 -25.40 -17.27 7.74
C SER A 5 -25.87 -15.85 8.05
N ASN A 6 -26.65 -15.70 9.11
CA ASN A 6 -27.21 -14.44 9.56
C ASN A 6 -26.11 -13.52 10.12
N HIS A 7 -25.44 -12.76 9.29
CA HIS A 7 -24.72 -11.59 9.72
C HIS A 7 -25.17 -10.42 8.86
N CYS A 8 -26.34 -9.85 9.22
CA CYS A 8 -26.76 -8.55 8.73
C CYS A 8 -26.03 -7.50 9.56
N TYR A 9 -25.04 -6.82 8.99
CA TYR A 9 -24.46 -5.64 9.60
C TYR A 9 -25.22 -4.42 9.09
N PHE A 10 -25.70 -3.60 10.02
CA PHE A 10 -26.32 -2.30 9.72
C PHE A 10 -25.20 -1.26 9.75
N GLU A 11 -24.87 -0.66 8.63
CA GLU A 11 -24.09 0.57 8.58
C GLU A 11 -25.08 1.74 8.50
N SER A 12 -25.18 2.55 9.54
CA SER A 12 -25.94 3.80 9.56
C SER A 12 -25.01 4.98 9.33
N GLU A 13 -24.93 5.47 8.11
CA GLU A 13 -24.56 6.86 7.86
C GLU A 13 -25.77 7.59 7.29
N HIS A 14 -26.29 8.54 8.05
CA HIS A 14 -27.36 9.50 7.67
C HIS A 14 -28.56 8.90 6.88
N SER A 15 -29.45 8.25 7.58
CA SER A 15 -30.86 7.97 7.19
C SER A 15 -31.13 6.98 6.03
N ILE A 16 -30.16 6.27 5.48
CA ILE A 16 -30.39 5.19 4.52
C ILE A 16 -29.85 3.88 5.09
N ILE A 17 -30.75 2.95 5.46
CA ILE A 17 -30.39 1.60 5.90
C ILE A 17 -29.92 0.83 4.65
N LYS A 18 -28.61 0.67 4.51
CA LYS A 18 -27.99 -0.15 3.47
C LYS A 18 -27.91 -1.59 3.95
N PHE A 19 -28.58 -2.51 3.29
CA PHE A 19 -28.54 -3.92 3.66
C PHE A 19 -27.32 -4.61 3.04
N CYS A 20 -26.56 -5.33 3.89
CA CYS A 20 -25.42 -6.15 3.51
C CYS A 20 -25.71 -7.62 3.83
N ILE A 21 -25.27 -8.55 3.00
CA ILE A 21 -25.37 -9.99 3.26
C ILE A 21 -24.06 -10.70 2.96
N SER A 22 -23.67 -11.60 3.86
CA SER A 22 -22.58 -12.56 3.62
C SER A 22 -23.18 -13.97 3.55
N LEU A 23 -22.90 -14.69 2.47
CA LEU A 23 -23.29 -16.07 2.31
C LEU A 23 -22.29 -17.00 3.02
N ASP A 24 -22.80 -18.13 3.51
CA ASP A 24 -21.99 -19.12 4.24
C ASP A 24 -20.70 -19.50 3.49
N SER A 25 -19.60 -19.69 4.22
CA SER A 25 -18.30 -20.07 3.65
C SER A 25 -18.33 -21.37 2.84
N ASN A 26 -19.26 -22.28 3.13
CA ASN A 26 -19.45 -23.55 2.44
C ASN A 26 -20.49 -23.48 1.32
N PHE A 27 -21.16 -22.33 1.14
CA PHE A 27 -22.16 -22.19 0.08
C PHE A 27 -21.48 -22.31 -1.29
N ASN A 28 -21.81 -23.38 -2.03
CA ASN A 28 -21.29 -23.62 -3.39
C ASN A 28 -22.39 -24.22 -4.28
N LYS A 29 -23.58 -23.59 -4.32
CA LYS A 29 -24.71 -23.99 -5.16
C LYS A 29 -24.99 -22.93 -6.20
N LYS A 30 -25.46 -23.34 -7.39
CA LYS A 30 -25.94 -22.40 -8.41
C LYS A 30 -27.09 -21.57 -7.85
N LEU A 31 -27.05 -20.26 -8.04
CA LEU A 31 -28.12 -19.36 -7.67
C LEU A 31 -29.39 -19.67 -8.50
N LYS A 32 -30.51 -19.79 -7.83
CA LYS A 32 -31.81 -19.93 -8.44
C LYS A 32 -32.52 -18.57 -8.55
N ARG A 33 -33.60 -18.49 -9.28
CA ARG A 33 -34.43 -17.27 -9.38
C ARG A 33 -34.89 -16.75 -8.01
N GLU A 34 -35.25 -17.65 -7.09
CA GLU A 34 -35.67 -17.31 -5.73
C GLU A 34 -34.49 -16.66 -4.91
N ASP A 35 -33.25 -17.14 -5.08
CA ASP A 35 -32.08 -16.58 -4.43
C ASP A 35 -31.82 -15.16 -4.95
N ASN A 36 -31.99 -14.91 -6.25
CA ASN A 36 -31.83 -13.60 -6.85
C ASN A 36 -32.96 -12.62 -6.44
N GLU A 37 -34.20 -13.07 -6.30
CA GLU A 37 -35.29 -12.25 -5.75
C GLU A 37 -34.98 -11.84 -4.30
N PHE A 38 -34.44 -12.75 -3.49
CA PHE A 38 -34.00 -12.42 -2.14
C PHE A 38 -32.83 -11.41 -2.13
N LEU A 39 -31.86 -11.57 -3.03
CA LEU A 39 -30.68 -10.68 -3.13
C LEU A 39 -31.05 -9.25 -3.57
N LYS A 40 -32.22 -9.00 -4.17
CA LYS A 40 -32.69 -7.65 -4.48
C LYS A 40 -32.86 -6.73 -3.27
N ASN A 41 -32.93 -7.28 -2.07
CA ASN A 41 -33.03 -6.51 -0.84
C ASN A 41 -31.66 -5.99 -0.35
N PHE A 42 -30.56 -6.34 -1.03
CA PHE A 42 -29.20 -6.02 -0.60
C PHE A 42 -28.46 -5.24 -1.68
N ILE A 43 -27.64 -4.31 -1.24
CA ILE A 43 -26.72 -3.54 -2.11
C ILE A 43 -25.28 -4.03 -1.99
N LYS A 44 -24.94 -4.76 -0.91
CA LYS A 44 -23.63 -5.36 -0.69
C LYS A 44 -23.79 -6.86 -0.47
N VAL A 45 -23.14 -7.66 -1.30
CA VAL A 45 -23.20 -9.13 -1.28
C VAL A 45 -21.80 -9.70 -1.24
N SER A 46 -21.58 -10.60 -0.28
CA SER A 46 -20.34 -11.35 -0.15
C SER A 46 -20.60 -12.85 -0.26
N PHE A 47 -19.87 -13.52 -1.14
CA PHE A 47 -19.87 -14.98 -1.24
C PHE A 47 -18.72 -15.56 -0.44
N GLY A 48 -18.98 -16.68 0.23
CA GLY A 48 -17.98 -17.39 1.01
C GLY A 48 -16.88 -18.06 0.16
N ASN A 49 -15.82 -18.51 0.82
CA ASN A 49 -14.59 -18.96 0.14
C ASN A 49 -14.78 -20.17 -0.79
N LYS A 50 -15.75 -21.05 -0.56
CA LYS A 50 -15.96 -22.22 -1.42
C LYS A 50 -16.85 -21.96 -2.63
N PHE A 51 -17.43 -20.76 -2.76
CA PHE A 51 -18.33 -20.46 -3.88
C PHE A 51 -17.55 -20.39 -5.19
N ASN A 52 -17.98 -21.24 -6.16
CA ASN A 52 -17.43 -21.30 -7.53
C ASN A 52 -18.53 -21.68 -8.53
N LYS A 53 -19.56 -20.86 -8.65
CA LYS A 53 -20.66 -21.03 -9.60
C LYS A 53 -20.89 -19.76 -10.39
N ILE A 54 -21.49 -19.91 -11.57
CA ILE A 54 -21.86 -18.81 -12.46
C ILE A 54 -22.81 -17.83 -11.74
N ILE A 55 -22.61 -16.53 -11.94
CA ILE A 55 -23.31 -15.43 -11.27
C ILE A 55 -24.01 -14.47 -12.26
N ASP A 56 -24.33 -14.93 -13.46
CA ASP A 56 -24.82 -14.11 -14.59
C ASP A 56 -26.11 -13.31 -14.32
N ASN A 57 -26.88 -13.62 -13.29
CA ASN A 57 -28.20 -13.03 -13.06
C ASN A 57 -28.31 -12.33 -11.69
N LEU A 58 -27.23 -11.80 -11.17
CA LEU A 58 -27.28 -11.01 -9.94
C LEU A 58 -28.11 -9.73 -10.14
N PRO A 59 -28.89 -9.29 -9.14
CA PRO A 59 -29.70 -8.08 -9.21
C PRO A 59 -28.88 -6.82 -9.51
N ASP A 60 -29.39 -5.95 -10.40
CA ASP A 60 -28.71 -4.71 -10.82
C ASP A 60 -28.55 -3.65 -9.72
N ASN A 61 -29.23 -3.80 -8.59
CA ASN A 61 -29.10 -2.88 -7.45
C ASN A 61 -27.87 -3.16 -6.56
N ILE A 62 -27.13 -4.25 -6.80
CA ILE A 62 -25.92 -4.55 -6.05
C ILE A 62 -24.83 -3.56 -6.46
N GLU A 63 -24.30 -2.83 -5.47
CA GLU A 63 -23.23 -1.85 -5.65
C GLU A 63 -21.86 -2.40 -5.18
N SER A 64 -21.84 -3.39 -4.30
CA SER A 64 -20.61 -4.01 -3.78
C SER A 64 -20.73 -5.54 -3.83
N LEU A 65 -19.75 -6.17 -4.48
CA LEU A 65 -19.68 -7.63 -4.63
C LEU A 65 -18.30 -8.13 -4.18
N SER A 66 -18.29 -9.10 -3.27
CA SER A 66 -17.08 -9.82 -2.89
C SER A 66 -17.24 -11.30 -3.20
N LEU A 67 -16.32 -11.85 -3.96
CA LEU A 67 -16.28 -13.27 -4.34
C LEU A 67 -15.14 -13.95 -3.59
N GLY A 68 -15.44 -15.08 -2.96
CA GLY A 68 -14.51 -15.81 -2.10
C GLY A 68 -13.34 -16.47 -2.86
N ASN A 69 -12.40 -17.04 -2.11
CA ASN A 69 -11.10 -17.47 -2.62
C ASN A 69 -11.16 -18.51 -3.75
N ASN A 70 -12.15 -19.39 -3.78
CA ASN A 70 -12.24 -20.44 -4.79
C ASN A 70 -12.98 -20.00 -6.06
N PHE A 71 -13.51 -18.76 -6.11
CA PHE A 71 -14.27 -18.30 -7.28
C PHE A 71 -13.35 -18.16 -8.49
N ASN A 72 -13.67 -18.90 -9.57
CA ASN A 72 -12.96 -18.86 -10.84
C ASN A 72 -13.96 -19.15 -11.99
N GLN A 73 -14.87 -18.20 -12.22
CA GLN A 73 -15.88 -18.23 -13.31
C GLN A 73 -15.90 -16.87 -14.01
N SER A 74 -16.51 -16.79 -15.21
CA SER A 74 -16.71 -15.52 -15.91
C SER A 74 -17.42 -14.46 -15.05
N VAL A 75 -17.03 -13.21 -15.27
CA VAL A 75 -17.58 -11.99 -14.66
C VAL A 75 -18.15 -11.02 -15.70
N ASP A 76 -18.49 -11.50 -16.90
CA ASP A 76 -18.97 -10.68 -18.02
C ASP A 76 -20.35 -10.07 -17.79
N ASN A 77 -21.19 -10.68 -16.93
CA ASN A 77 -22.58 -10.31 -16.69
C ASN A 77 -22.82 -9.83 -15.25
N LEU A 78 -21.95 -8.97 -14.73
CA LEU A 78 -22.09 -8.39 -13.39
C LEU A 78 -23.15 -7.26 -13.35
N PRO A 79 -23.71 -6.94 -12.15
CA PRO A 79 -24.69 -5.87 -11.97
C PRO A 79 -24.21 -4.53 -12.52
N LYS A 80 -25.08 -3.84 -13.28
CA LYS A 80 -24.73 -2.58 -13.98
C LYS A 80 -24.45 -1.39 -13.05
N LYS A 81 -24.90 -1.46 -11.78
CA LYS A 81 -24.64 -0.43 -10.76
C LYS A 81 -23.45 -0.78 -9.85
N LEU A 82 -22.72 -1.86 -10.14
CA LEU A 82 -21.60 -2.31 -9.32
C LEU A 82 -20.48 -1.29 -9.31
N ARG A 83 -20.08 -0.86 -8.11
CA ARG A 83 -19.00 0.12 -7.85
C ARG A 83 -17.77 -0.51 -7.25
N TYR A 84 -17.94 -1.55 -6.41
CA TYR A 84 -16.88 -2.22 -5.66
C TYR A 84 -16.89 -3.70 -5.99
N LEU A 85 -15.77 -4.20 -6.55
CA LEU A 85 -15.58 -5.61 -6.86
C LEU A 85 -14.32 -6.14 -6.20
N THR A 86 -14.47 -7.19 -5.40
CA THR A 86 -13.35 -7.96 -4.85
C THR A 86 -13.42 -9.39 -5.37
N LEU A 87 -12.37 -9.82 -6.04
CA LEU A 87 -12.19 -11.17 -6.58
C LEU A 87 -11.23 -11.96 -5.69
N GLY A 88 -11.55 -13.21 -5.43
CA GLY A 88 -10.77 -14.10 -4.55
C GLY A 88 -9.52 -14.67 -5.22
N ASP A 89 -8.74 -15.43 -4.45
CA ASP A 89 -7.39 -15.85 -4.83
C ASP A 89 -7.31 -16.72 -6.08
N SER A 90 -8.30 -17.58 -6.33
CA SER A 90 -8.30 -18.48 -7.49
C SER A 90 -8.76 -17.84 -8.80
N PHE A 91 -9.27 -16.59 -8.76
CA PHE A 91 -9.80 -15.95 -9.95
C PHE A 91 -8.72 -15.63 -10.97
N ASN A 92 -8.91 -16.16 -12.20
CA ASN A 92 -8.01 -15.92 -13.34
C ASN A 92 -8.74 -15.96 -14.70
N TYR A 93 -9.96 -15.41 -14.78
CA TYR A 93 -10.68 -15.20 -16.04
C TYR A 93 -10.42 -13.80 -16.62
N PRO A 94 -10.62 -13.62 -17.96
CA PRO A 94 -10.59 -12.28 -18.57
C PRO A 94 -11.59 -11.32 -17.93
N VAL A 95 -11.30 -10.01 -17.99
CA VAL A 95 -12.06 -8.94 -17.33
C VAL A 95 -12.43 -7.80 -18.30
N ASP A 96 -12.57 -8.10 -19.58
CA ASP A 96 -12.83 -7.11 -20.64
C ASP A 96 -14.24 -6.48 -20.57
N ASN A 97 -15.19 -7.15 -19.92
CA ASN A 97 -16.60 -6.78 -19.89
C ASN A 97 -17.08 -6.32 -18.49
N LEU A 98 -16.20 -5.79 -17.66
CA LEU A 98 -16.58 -5.28 -16.34
C LEU A 98 -17.54 -4.07 -16.44
N PRO A 99 -18.47 -3.88 -15.49
CA PRO A 99 -19.43 -2.78 -15.48
C PRO A 99 -18.74 -1.40 -15.51
N LYS A 100 -19.23 -0.48 -16.36
CA LYS A 100 -18.71 0.88 -16.49
C LYS A 100 -18.84 1.73 -15.22
N SER A 101 -19.74 1.33 -14.31
CA SER A 101 -19.96 1.96 -13.00
C SER A 101 -18.85 1.65 -11.97
N LEU A 102 -17.96 0.68 -12.26
CA LEU A 102 -16.95 0.21 -11.33
C LEU A 102 -15.93 1.31 -11.01
N THR A 103 -15.72 1.54 -9.72
CA THR A 103 -14.75 2.53 -9.20
C THR A 103 -13.59 1.89 -8.45
N ASN A 104 -13.82 0.72 -7.85
CA ASN A 104 -12.82 0.01 -7.04
C ASN A 104 -12.76 -1.46 -7.46
N LEU A 105 -11.58 -1.92 -7.84
CA LEU A 105 -11.34 -3.31 -8.25
C LEU A 105 -10.16 -3.89 -7.49
N LYS A 106 -10.41 -5.02 -6.83
CA LYS A 106 -9.37 -5.80 -6.15
C LYS A 106 -9.34 -7.21 -6.71
N PHE A 107 -8.18 -7.62 -7.20
CA PHE A 107 -7.88 -8.99 -7.61
C PHE A 107 -7.27 -9.80 -6.47
N GLY A 108 -7.54 -11.11 -6.48
CA GLY A 108 -6.87 -12.09 -5.63
C GLY A 108 -5.50 -12.52 -6.19
N ASN A 109 -4.85 -13.47 -5.51
CA ASN A 109 -3.44 -13.78 -5.73
C ASN A 109 -3.11 -14.33 -7.12
N ASN A 110 -3.95 -15.20 -7.68
CA ASN A 110 -3.61 -15.94 -8.92
C ASN A 110 -3.98 -15.19 -10.21
N PHE A 111 -4.57 -13.98 -10.11
CA PHE A 111 -4.96 -13.22 -11.29
C PHE A 111 -3.72 -12.76 -12.09
N SER A 112 -3.65 -13.16 -13.36
CA SER A 112 -2.58 -12.76 -14.28
C SER A 112 -3.06 -12.66 -15.74
N GLN A 113 -4.30 -12.20 -15.97
CA GLN A 113 -4.83 -11.90 -17.30
C GLN A 113 -4.53 -10.46 -17.70
N GLU A 114 -4.63 -10.15 -19.00
CA GLU A 114 -4.51 -8.80 -19.54
C GLU A 114 -5.58 -7.87 -18.96
N VAL A 115 -5.24 -6.57 -18.83
CA VAL A 115 -6.09 -5.54 -18.22
C VAL A 115 -6.26 -4.32 -19.13
N ALA A 116 -6.17 -4.51 -20.45
CA ALA A 116 -6.24 -3.43 -21.44
C ALA A 116 -7.62 -2.75 -21.51
N ASN A 117 -8.69 -3.42 -21.09
CA ASN A 117 -10.08 -2.96 -21.25
C ASN A 117 -10.78 -2.72 -19.91
N LEU A 118 -10.09 -2.28 -18.88
CA LEU A 118 -10.71 -1.93 -17.60
C LEU A 118 -11.62 -0.69 -17.71
N PRO A 119 -12.69 -0.60 -16.88
CA PRO A 119 -13.63 0.52 -16.91
C PRO A 119 -12.96 1.88 -16.71
N MET A 120 -13.25 2.85 -17.58
CA MET A 120 -12.68 4.20 -17.58
C MET A 120 -13.08 5.06 -16.36
N GLY A 121 -13.99 4.60 -15.51
CA GLY A 121 -14.37 5.24 -14.24
C GLY A 121 -13.59 4.75 -13.02
N LEU A 122 -12.67 3.77 -13.19
CA LEU A 122 -11.96 3.13 -12.10
C LEU A 122 -11.02 4.11 -11.37
N LYS A 123 -11.09 4.15 -10.05
CA LYS A 123 -10.28 5.02 -9.17
C LYS A 123 -9.21 4.25 -8.40
N GLU A 124 -9.55 3.04 -7.97
CA GLU A 124 -8.66 2.20 -7.17
C GLU A 124 -8.49 0.83 -7.82
N LEU A 125 -7.26 0.41 -7.99
CA LEU A 125 -6.89 -0.88 -8.58
C LEU A 125 -5.85 -1.57 -7.71
N LYS A 126 -6.21 -2.77 -7.22
CA LYS A 126 -5.28 -3.59 -6.44
C LYS A 126 -5.11 -4.96 -7.10
N PHE A 127 -3.88 -5.28 -7.43
CA PHE A 127 -3.48 -6.58 -7.95
C PHE A 127 -3.05 -7.55 -6.85
N GLY A 128 -3.25 -8.84 -7.09
CA GLY A 128 -2.73 -9.93 -6.27
C GLY A 128 -1.30 -10.31 -6.62
N ASN A 129 -0.79 -11.37 -5.99
CA ASN A 129 0.64 -11.72 -6.00
C ASN A 129 1.19 -12.12 -7.37
N ASP A 130 0.41 -12.82 -8.19
CA ASP A 130 0.91 -13.44 -9.44
C ASP A 130 0.78 -12.53 -10.66
N PHE A 131 0.18 -11.34 -10.50
CA PHE A 131 -0.01 -10.41 -11.61
C PHE A 131 1.34 -9.90 -12.13
N CYS A 132 1.61 -10.18 -13.40
CA CYS A 132 2.83 -9.73 -14.11
C CYS A 132 2.57 -9.45 -15.59
N GLN A 133 1.46 -8.77 -15.94
CA GLN A 133 1.11 -8.35 -17.30
C GLN A 133 1.40 -6.86 -17.52
N ASP A 134 1.37 -6.44 -18.79
CA ASP A 134 1.55 -5.06 -19.17
C ASP A 134 0.43 -4.15 -18.64
N VAL A 135 0.82 -2.93 -18.25
CA VAL A 135 -0.08 -1.93 -17.65
C VAL A 135 -0.13 -0.62 -18.45
N ASN A 136 0.26 -0.66 -19.73
CA ASN A 136 0.36 0.52 -20.60
C ASN A 136 -0.99 1.19 -20.94
N ASN A 137 -2.11 0.50 -20.74
CA ASN A 137 -3.45 0.95 -21.13
C ASN A 137 -4.42 1.03 -19.93
N LEU A 138 -3.92 1.32 -18.74
CA LEU A 138 -4.76 1.49 -17.56
C LEU A 138 -5.65 2.75 -17.68
N PRO A 139 -6.86 2.75 -17.07
CA PRO A 139 -7.77 3.89 -17.09
C PRO A 139 -7.14 5.18 -16.55
N SER A 140 -7.27 6.29 -17.30
CA SER A 140 -6.73 7.61 -16.92
C SER A 140 -7.40 8.23 -15.68
N SER A 141 -8.46 7.62 -15.18
CA SER A 141 -9.17 8.03 -13.96
C SER A 141 -8.57 7.47 -12.67
N LEU A 142 -7.60 6.54 -12.76
CA LEU A 142 -7.00 5.90 -11.59
C LEU A 142 -6.26 6.92 -10.73
N LEU A 143 -6.48 6.80 -9.42
CA LEU A 143 -5.83 7.59 -8.37
C LEU A 143 -4.89 6.72 -7.53
N ASN A 144 -5.23 5.44 -7.33
CA ASN A 144 -4.47 4.53 -6.48
C ASN A 144 -4.23 3.21 -7.20
N ILE A 145 -2.97 2.76 -7.24
CA ILE A 145 -2.56 1.45 -7.75
C ILE A 145 -1.69 0.75 -6.71
N VAL A 146 -2.04 -0.51 -6.44
CA VAL A 146 -1.21 -1.41 -5.61
C VAL A 146 -0.90 -2.66 -6.44
N PHE A 147 0.38 -2.87 -6.72
CA PHE A 147 0.88 -4.08 -7.37
C PHE A 147 1.21 -5.17 -6.35
N GLY A 148 0.99 -6.43 -6.74
CA GLY A 148 1.32 -7.60 -5.94
C GLY A 148 2.78 -8.04 -6.04
N TYR A 149 3.08 -9.18 -5.43
CA TYR A 149 4.43 -9.70 -5.21
C TYR A 149 5.29 -9.81 -6.48
N SER A 150 4.74 -10.40 -7.56
CA SER A 150 5.50 -10.79 -8.77
C SER A 150 5.58 -9.71 -9.85
N PHE A 151 4.92 -8.56 -9.68
CA PHE A 151 4.89 -7.53 -10.72
C PHE A 151 6.29 -6.94 -10.93
N ASN A 152 6.79 -7.06 -12.20
CA ASN A 152 8.08 -6.49 -12.61
C ASN A 152 8.07 -6.09 -14.10
N LYS A 153 7.05 -5.31 -14.53
CA LYS A 153 6.94 -4.79 -15.89
C LYS A 153 7.21 -3.29 -15.91
N SER A 154 7.48 -2.73 -17.11
CA SER A 154 7.64 -1.29 -17.29
C SER A 154 6.41 -0.52 -16.82
N VAL A 155 6.65 0.67 -16.25
CA VAL A 155 5.66 1.59 -15.71
C VAL A 155 5.74 2.98 -16.35
N GLU A 156 6.31 3.07 -17.56
CA GLU A 156 6.51 4.34 -18.28
C GLU A 156 5.21 5.04 -18.72
N ARG A 157 4.07 4.32 -18.70
CA ARG A 157 2.77 4.80 -19.19
C ARG A 157 1.66 4.66 -18.15
N LEU A 158 1.96 4.95 -16.90
CA LEU A 158 0.93 4.99 -15.85
C LEU A 158 0.04 6.24 -16.00
N PRO A 159 -1.21 6.20 -15.47
CA PRO A 159 -2.15 7.33 -15.56
C PRO A 159 -1.64 8.61 -14.89
N ASP A 160 -1.76 9.75 -15.58
CA ASP A 160 -1.22 11.06 -15.14
C ASP A 160 -1.87 11.63 -13.86
N LYS A 161 -3.00 11.08 -13.41
CA LYS A 161 -3.72 11.54 -12.19
C LYS A 161 -3.42 10.67 -10.96
N LEU A 162 -2.46 9.75 -11.08
CA LEU A 162 -2.15 8.82 -10.01
C LEU A 162 -1.56 9.55 -8.81
N VAL A 163 -2.17 9.37 -7.63
CA VAL A 163 -1.76 9.99 -6.36
C VAL A 163 -0.95 9.01 -5.50
N SER A 164 -1.34 7.74 -5.51
CA SER A 164 -0.69 6.71 -4.69
C SER A 164 -0.28 5.50 -5.51
N LEU A 165 0.98 5.09 -5.38
CA LEU A 165 1.57 3.95 -6.09
C LEU A 165 2.38 3.08 -5.13
N SER A 166 2.00 1.80 -5.04
CA SER A 166 2.74 0.81 -4.27
C SER A 166 3.15 -0.37 -5.12
N PHE A 167 4.42 -0.71 -5.08
CA PHE A 167 4.98 -1.87 -5.77
C PHE A 167 5.16 -3.06 -4.82
N GLY A 168 4.98 -4.27 -5.37
CA GLY A 168 5.24 -5.52 -4.68
C GLY A 168 6.73 -5.91 -4.64
N HIS A 169 7.00 -7.08 -4.10
CA HIS A 169 8.34 -7.55 -3.75
C HIS A 169 9.35 -7.51 -4.91
N CYS A 170 8.97 -8.06 -6.08
CA CYS A 170 9.90 -8.32 -7.19
C CYS A 170 10.11 -7.10 -8.12
N PHE A 171 9.46 -5.96 -7.88
CA PHE A 171 9.58 -4.81 -8.78
C PHE A 171 10.98 -4.21 -8.73
N ASN A 172 11.64 -4.16 -9.91
CA ASN A 172 12.97 -3.57 -10.08
C ASN A 172 13.16 -2.98 -11.49
N GLN A 173 12.18 -2.21 -11.98
CA GLN A 173 12.26 -1.52 -13.26
C GLN A 173 12.58 -0.04 -13.09
N PRO A 174 13.14 0.66 -14.10
CA PRO A 174 13.35 2.11 -14.09
C PRO A 174 12.05 2.87 -13.79
N VAL A 175 12.18 4.01 -13.09
CA VAL A 175 11.06 4.83 -12.60
C VAL A 175 11.19 6.31 -12.99
N ASP A 176 11.98 6.63 -14.02
CA ASP A 176 12.26 8.00 -14.46
C ASP A 176 11.05 8.75 -15.04
N ASN A 177 10.00 8.01 -15.46
CA ASN A 177 8.82 8.55 -16.13
C ASN A 177 7.53 8.33 -15.32
N LEU A 178 7.60 8.30 -14.00
CA LEU A 178 6.40 8.22 -13.16
C LEU A 178 5.57 9.52 -13.25
N PRO A 179 4.23 9.44 -13.12
CA PRO A 179 3.35 10.63 -13.14
C PRO A 179 3.73 11.66 -12.08
N GLU A 180 3.79 12.95 -12.47
CA GLU A 180 4.13 14.07 -11.59
C GLU A 180 3.12 14.32 -10.46
N SER A 181 1.95 13.73 -10.52
CA SER A 181 0.88 13.82 -9.50
C SER A 181 1.06 12.89 -8.32
N ILE A 182 2.07 11.98 -8.33
CA ILE A 182 2.26 11.00 -7.26
C ILE A 182 2.76 11.71 -6.00
N GLU A 183 1.99 11.56 -4.91
CA GLU A 183 2.28 12.06 -3.57
C GLU A 183 2.81 10.93 -2.65
N HIS A 184 2.31 9.71 -2.84
CA HIS A 184 2.68 8.54 -2.03
C HIS A 184 3.31 7.45 -2.90
N LEU A 185 4.60 7.15 -2.69
CA LEU A 185 5.33 6.13 -3.42
C LEU A 185 5.99 5.11 -2.47
N SER A 186 5.67 3.82 -2.68
CA SER A 186 6.30 2.73 -1.93
C SER A 186 6.87 1.68 -2.86
N PHE A 187 8.12 1.34 -2.67
CA PHE A 187 8.81 0.28 -3.40
C PHE A 187 8.85 -1.03 -2.63
N GLY A 188 8.84 -2.13 -3.37
CA GLY A 188 9.02 -3.49 -2.85
C GLY A 188 10.46 -3.83 -2.50
N ASN A 189 10.66 -5.07 -2.05
CA ASN A 189 11.93 -5.49 -1.47
C ASN A 189 13.11 -5.53 -2.46
N ASP A 190 12.86 -5.87 -3.74
CA ASP A 190 13.94 -6.07 -4.71
C ASP A 190 14.34 -4.80 -5.47
N PHE A 191 13.64 -3.67 -5.22
CA PHE A 191 13.92 -2.42 -5.93
C PHE A 191 15.29 -1.85 -5.56
N ASP A 192 16.13 -1.65 -6.58
CA ASP A 192 17.49 -1.05 -6.46
C ASP A 192 17.87 -0.25 -7.72
N GLN A 193 16.93 0.52 -8.29
CA GLN A 193 17.18 1.40 -9.43
C GLN A 193 17.47 2.83 -8.96
N ARG A 194 18.11 3.63 -9.83
CA ARG A 194 18.33 5.06 -9.58
C ARG A 194 16.99 5.81 -9.46
N VAL A 195 17.01 6.85 -8.63
CA VAL A 195 15.83 7.64 -8.27
C VAL A 195 16.05 9.14 -8.46
N ASP A 196 16.91 9.51 -9.41
CA ASP A 196 17.30 10.90 -9.67
C ASP A 196 16.17 11.75 -10.27
N ASN A 197 15.15 11.11 -10.89
CA ASN A 197 14.08 11.76 -11.65
C ASN A 197 12.69 11.41 -11.10
N LEU A 198 12.55 11.22 -9.79
CA LEU A 198 11.24 10.98 -9.19
C LEU A 198 10.33 12.23 -9.23
N PRO A 199 9.00 12.06 -9.29
CA PRO A 199 8.01 13.14 -9.29
C PRO A 199 8.19 14.13 -8.13
N LYS A 200 8.05 15.43 -8.42
CA LYS A 200 8.29 16.49 -7.43
C LYS A 200 7.19 16.59 -6.36
N ALA A 201 6.00 16.06 -6.64
CA ALA A 201 4.88 16.07 -5.70
C ALA A 201 5.02 15.06 -4.56
N ILE A 202 5.99 14.13 -4.61
CA ILE A 202 6.14 13.09 -3.59
C ILE A 202 6.36 13.71 -2.20
N GLU A 203 5.48 13.34 -1.27
CA GLU A 203 5.52 13.68 0.16
C GLU A 203 5.93 12.47 1.01
N TYR A 204 5.48 11.28 0.63
CA TYR A 204 5.83 10.03 1.29
C TYR A 204 6.61 9.09 0.37
N LEU A 205 7.83 8.72 0.77
CA LEU A 205 8.69 7.79 0.02
C LEU A 205 9.20 6.67 0.90
N ASN A 206 8.91 5.43 0.52
CA ASN A 206 9.36 4.25 1.22
C ASN A 206 10.12 3.30 0.29
N PHE A 207 11.34 2.93 0.68
CA PHE A 207 12.18 1.97 -0.03
C PHE A 207 12.16 0.59 0.64
N GLY A 208 12.20 -0.45 -0.20
CA GLY A 208 12.30 -1.83 0.24
C GLY A 208 13.72 -2.25 0.66
N LYS A 209 13.88 -3.55 0.94
CA LYS A 209 15.08 -4.10 1.58
C LYS A 209 16.36 -4.00 0.77
N SER A 210 16.27 -4.07 -0.57
CA SER A 210 17.47 -4.13 -1.43
C SER A 210 18.01 -2.78 -1.86
N PHE A 211 17.23 -1.69 -1.68
CA PHE A 211 17.61 -0.38 -2.16
C PHE A 211 18.91 0.11 -1.52
N ASN A 212 19.91 0.40 -2.38
CA ASN A 212 21.20 0.94 -1.97
C ASN A 212 21.78 1.86 -3.07
N GLN A 213 21.01 2.87 -3.50
CA GLN A 213 21.44 3.88 -4.47
C GLN A 213 21.62 5.24 -3.80
N PRO A 214 22.47 6.14 -4.36
CA PRO A 214 22.58 7.52 -3.89
C PRO A 214 21.25 8.26 -3.90
N VAL A 215 21.04 9.14 -2.92
CA VAL A 215 19.77 9.87 -2.68
C VAL A 215 19.95 11.39 -2.69
N ASP A 216 21.01 11.89 -3.31
CA ASP A 216 21.35 13.33 -3.33
C ASP A 216 20.38 14.19 -4.17
N LYS A 217 19.52 13.57 -4.99
CA LYS A 217 18.60 14.24 -5.91
C LYS A 217 17.12 13.87 -5.65
N LEU A 218 16.78 13.53 -4.43
CA LEU A 218 15.40 13.25 -4.07
C LEU A 218 14.50 14.49 -4.23
N PRO A 219 13.18 14.28 -4.51
CA PRO A 219 12.20 15.35 -4.63
C PRO A 219 12.15 16.30 -3.43
N PRO A 220 11.98 17.62 -3.63
CA PRO A 220 12.08 18.62 -2.56
C PRO A 220 10.92 18.60 -1.55
N ASN A 221 9.79 18.00 -1.91
CA ASN A 221 8.57 18.01 -1.09
C ASN A 221 8.44 16.82 -0.13
N ILE A 222 9.40 15.89 -0.12
CA ILE A 222 9.34 14.71 0.76
C ILE A 222 9.31 15.15 2.23
N GLU A 223 8.28 14.70 2.94
CA GLU A 223 8.07 14.90 4.38
C GLU A 223 8.40 13.64 5.20
N THR A 224 8.16 12.46 4.62
CA THR A 224 8.50 11.17 5.25
C THR A 224 9.33 10.32 4.32
N LEU A 225 10.47 9.86 4.81
CA LEU A 225 11.42 9.00 4.08
C LEU A 225 11.81 7.79 4.92
N SER A 226 11.67 6.60 4.34
CA SER A 226 12.02 5.34 4.99
C SER A 226 12.89 4.49 4.08
N PHE A 227 13.92 3.87 4.66
CA PHE A 227 14.85 2.99 3.97
C PHE A 227 14.81 1.56 4.53
N GLY A 228 15.03 0.58 3.64
CA GLY A 228 15.13 -0.81 4.01
C GLY A 228 16.59 -1.26 4.22
N ARG A 229 16.76 -2.57 4.40
CA ARG A 229 17.91 -3.22 5.02
C ARG A 229 19.29 -2.88 4.45
N ARG A 230 19.42 -2.72 3.11
CA ARG A 230 20.75 -2.57 2.47
C ARG A 230 21.23 -1.13 2.36
N PHE A 231 20.40 -0.15 2.70
CA PHE A 231 20.75 1.24 2.50
C PHE A 231 21.92 1.66 3.41
N ASN A 232 23.00 2.19 2.78
CA ASN A 232 24.18 2.73 3.47
C ASN A 232 24.87 3.84 2.67
N HIS A 233 24.10 4.73 2.01
CA HIS A 233 24.64 5.93 1.37
C HIS A 233 24.49 7.17 2.25
N SER A 234 25.26 8.23 1.93
CA SER A 234 25.19 9.52 2.60
C SER A 234 23.78 10.11 2.56
N VAL A 235 23.37 10.72 3.67
CA VAL A 235 22.09 11.45 3.85
C VAL A 235 22.31 12.95 4.03
N ASN A 236 23.45 13.49 3.59
CA ASN A 236 23.81 14.90 3.77
C ASN A 236 22.99 15.87 2.91
N ASN A 237 22.36 15.41 1.82
CA ASN A 237 21.63 16.24 0.86
C ASN A 237 20.14 15.87 0.82
N LEU A 238 19.55 15.47 1.93
CA LEU A 238 18.13 15.16 2.01
C LEU A 238 17.25 16.42 1.83
N PRO A 239 15.98 16.26 1.36
CA PRO A 239 15.05 17.36 1.15
C PRO A 239 14.82 18.20 2.41
N LYS A 240 14.76 19.53 2.26
CA LYS A 240 14.61 20.46 3.41
C LYS A 240 13.25 20.36 4.12
N ARG A 241 12.22 19.86 3.42
CA ARG A 241 10.88 19.64 4.01
C ARG A 241 10.75 18.35 4.82
N LEU A 242 11.80 17.54 4.86
CA LEU A 242 11.78 16.26 5.56
C LEU A 242 11.57 16.47 7.06
N THR A 243 10.48 15.89 7.59
CA THR A 243 10.14 15.89 9.03
C THR A 243 10.38 14.52 9.67
N ARG A 244 10.33 13.43 8.89
CA ARG A 244 10.50 12.07 9.42
C ARG A 244 11.50 11.26 8.60
N LEU A 245 12.56 10.77 9.26
CA LEU A 245 13.59 9.90 8.67
C LEU A 245 13.65 8.57 9.43
N ILE A 246 13.43 7.45 8.72
CA ILE A 246 13.39 6.10 9.27
C ILE A 246 14.52 5.27 8.66
N LEU A 247 15.48 4.88 9.49
CA LEU A 247 16.68 4.11 9.15
C LEU A 247 16.82 2.86 10.05
N SER A 248 15.75 2.43 10.70
CA SER A 248 15.76 1.36 11.70
C SER A 248 16.10 -0.02 11.14
N ASP A 249 15.61 -0.31 9.94
CA ASP A 249 15.78 -1.63 9.32
C ASP A 249 17.01 -1.76 8.43
N CYS A 250 17.93 -0.76 8.43
CA CYS A 250 19.08 -0.74 7.51
C CYS A 250 20.41 -0.96 8.19
N ILE A 251 21.43 -1.33 7.35
CA ILE A 251 22.84 -1.41 7.76
C ILE A 251 23.53 -0.03 7.75
N PHE A 252 22.71 1.03 7.86
CA PHE A 252 23.16 2.42 7.75
C PHE A 252 24.16 2.77 8.87
N ASP A 253 25.36 3.19 8.49
CA ASP A 253 26.44 3.63 9.38
C ASP A 253 27.22 4.81 8.76
N GLN A 254 26.51 5.79 8.18
CA GLN A 254 27.12 7.01 7.65
C GLN A 254 26.93 8.18 8.62
N PRO A 255 27.83 9.18 8.59
CA PRO A 255 27.66 10.40 9.38
C PRO A 255 26.35 11.12 9.07
N ILE A 256 25.74 11.69 10.11
CA ILE A 256 24.46 12.41 10.05
C ILE A 256 24.59 13.88 10.47
N ASP A 257 25.74 14.47 10.27
CA ASP A 257 26.07 15.84 10.68
C ASP A 257 25.26 16.94 9.97
N ASN A 258 24.64 16.64 8.81
CA ASN A 258 23.96 17.59 7.94
C ASN A 258 22.51 17.18 7.65
N LEU A 259 21.78 16.71 8.66
CA LEU A 259 20.36 16.42 8.52
C LEU A 259 19.54 17.71 8.31
N PRO A 260 18.37 17.63 7.63
CA PRO A 260 17.50 18.80 7.41
C PRO A 260 17.07 19.48 8.69
N SER A 261 17.07 20.84 8.69
CA SER A 261 16.73 21.67 9.86
C SER A 261 15.26 21.59 10.29
N ASN A 262 14.40 20.91 9.54
CA ASN A 262 12.98 20.70 9.86
C ASN A 262 12.69 19.28 10.35
N LEU A 263 13.72 18.46 10.55
CA LEU A 263 13.54 17.06 10.97
C LEU A 263 13.04 16.99 12.41
N GLU A 264 11.88 16.38 12.61
CA GLU A 264 11.20 16.22 13.91
C GLU A 264 11.34 14.82 14.49
N TYR A 265 11.47 13.82 13.61
CA TYR A 265 11.57 12.41 13.98
C TYR A 265 12.75 11.73 13.28
N LEU A 266 13.59 11.05 14.06
CA LEU A 266 14.72 10.26 13.56
C LEU A 266 14.73 8.87 14.21
N GLU A 267 14.77 7.82 13.37
CA GLU A 267 14.89 6.44 13.82
C GLU A 267 16.16 5.79 13.23
N LEU A 268 17.07 5.32 14.10
CA LEU A 268 18.35 4.73 13.73
C LEU A 268 18.37 3.24 14.09
N GLY A 269 18.95 2.45 13.19
CA GLY A 269 19.00 0.99 13.29
C GLY A 269 20.21 0.46 14.07
N TYR A 270 20.25 -0.84 14.26
CA TYR A 270 21.22 -1.58 15.08
C TYR A 270 22.67 -1.47 14.61
N GLU A 271 22.90 -1.17 13.34
CA GLU A 271 24.24 -1.06 12.76
C GLU A 271 24.83 0.34 12.87
N PHE A 272 24.04 1.33 13.31
CA PHE A 272 24.50 2.72 13.43
C PHE A 272 25.48 2.90 14.58
N ARG A 273 26.71 3.38 14.25
CA ARG A 273 27.84 3.57 15.18
C ARG A 273 28.48 4.94 15.08
N GLN A 274 27.82 5.90 14.41
CA GLN A 274 28.34 7.26 14.29
C GLN A 274 27.89 8.13 15.47
N LYS A 275 28.64 9.22 15.71
CA LYS A 275 28.24 10.23 16.69
C LYS A 275 27.02 11.01 16.24
N ILE A 276 26.26 11.51 17.21
CA ILE A 276 25.04 12.30 17.00
C ILE A 276 25.17 13.71 17.61
N ASP A 277 26.37 14.28 17.61
CA ASP A 277 26.69 15.57 18.27
C ASP A 277 26.07 16.78 17.52
N LYS A 278 25.58 16.62 16.29
CA LYS A 278 25.10 17.70 15.40
C LYS A 278 23.69 17.46 14.88
N LEU A 279 22.80 17.03 15.73
CA LEU A 279 21.39 16.87 15.38
C LEU A 279 20.68 18.23 15.25
N PRO A 280 19.67 18.35 14.38
CA PRO A 280 18.92 19.60 14.21
C PRO A 280 18.08 19.95 15.44
N ASN A 281 17.98 21.26 15.76
CA ASN A 281 17.19 21.78 16.88
C ASN A 281 15.67 21.66 16.67
N SER A 282 15.20 21.16 15.56
CA SER A 282 13.78 20.81 15.32
C SER A 282 13.42 19.42 15.80
N LEU A 283 14.40 18.59 16.17
CA LEU A 283 14.17 17.19 16.51
C LEU A 283 13.41 17.07 17.83
N ILE A 284 12.28 16.36 17.81
CA ILE A 284 11.37 16.14 18.95
C ILE A 284 11.49 14.71 19.48
N GLU A 285 11.62 13.75 18.57
CA GLU A 285 11.70 12.33 18.92
C GLU A 285 12.86 11.66 18.23
N ILE A 286 13.66 10.89 18.99
CA ILE A 286 14.73 10.06 18.46
C ILE A 286 14.61 8.63 18.96
N ARG A 287 14.78 7.66 18.03
CA ARG A 287 14.92 6.24 18.35
C ARG A 287 16.34 5.79 18.07
N LEU A 288 17.00 5.30 19.12
CA LEU A 288 18.37 4.81 19.10
C LEU A 288 18.42 3.30 19.31
N PRO A 289 19.36 2.61 18.66
CA PRO A 289 19.58 1.18 18.94
C PRO A 289 20.07 0.97 20.36
N GLY A 290 19.65 -0.12 21.00
CA GLY A 290 20.04 -0.45 22.39
C GLY A 290 21.50 -0.79 22.60
N ASN A 291 22.29 -0.89 21.53
CA ASN A 291 23.74 -1.07 21.52
C ASN A 291 24.50 0.22 21.16
N TYR A 292 23.82 1.37 21.11
CA TYR A 292 24.47 2.68 20.87
C TYR A 292 25.48 2.98 21.98
N GLN A 293 26.73 3.33 21.61
CA GLN A 293 27.87 3.33 22.53
C GLN A 293 28.31 4.74 22.94
N TYR A 294 27.86 5.78 22.22
CA TYR A 294 28.27 7.15 22.56
C TYR A 294 27.32 7.78 23.58
N ASP A 295 27.86 8.79 24.27
CA ASP A 295 27.09 9.62 25.19
C ASP A 295 25.99 10.38 24.47
N ILE A 296 24.87 10.56 25.14
CA ILE A 296 23.68 11.27 24.65
C ILE A 296 23.42 12.56 25.44
N ASP A 297 24.36 13.02 26.25
CA ASP A 297 24.21 14.24 27.08
C ASP A 297 24.16 15.53 26.25
N ASN A 298 24.71 15.50 25.01
CA ASN A 298 24.76 16.64 24.09
C ASN A 298 23.60 16.68 23.09
N LEU A 299 22.50 15.96 23.32
CA LEU A 299 21.34 16.01 22.45
C LEU A 299 20.63 17.38 22.56
N PRO A 300 20.01 17.87 21.46
CA PRO A 300 19.22 19.11 21.47
C PRO A 300 18.18 19.13 22.61
N ASP A 301 18.01 20.30 23.24
CA ASP A 301 17.02 20.48 24.31
C ASP A 301 15.56 20.33 23.83
N THR A 302 15.33 20.43 22.54
CA THR A 302 14.04 20.23 21.89
C THR A 302 13.55 18.77 21.87
N ILE A 303 14.45 17.81 22.14
CA ILE A 303 14.06 16.39 22.16
C ILE A 303 13.25 16.10 23.42
N GLU A 304 12.00 15.76 23.23
CA GLU A 304 11.05 15.39 24.28
C GLU A 304 11.06 13.89 24.57
N ILE A 305 11.29 13.06 23.54
CA ILE A 305 11.15 11.60 23.61
C ILE A 305 12.40 10.92 23.05
N ILE A 306 13.00 10.08 23.87
CA ILE A 306 14.12 9.20 23.47
C ILE A 306 13.69 7.76 23.68
N HIS A 307 13.70 6.98 22.60
CA HIS A 307 13.47 5.54 22.65
C HIS A 307 14.79 4.79 22.55
N ILE A 308 15.05 3.85 23.44
CA ILE A 308 16.16 2.90 23.34
C ILE A 308 15.61 1.53 22.98
N VAL A 309 15.77 1.14 21.73
CA VAL A 309 15.24 -0.12 21.19
C VAL A 309 16.20 -1.26 21.48
N LYS A 310 15.84 -2.18 22.39
CA LYS A 310 16.63 -3.39 22.72
C LYS A 310 16.08 -4.59 21.98
N GLN A 311 16.94 -5.34 21.30
CA GLN A 311 16.58 -6.67 20.81
C GLN A 311 16.69 -7.71 21.94
N LYS A 312 15.59 -8.41 22.17
CA LYS A 312 15.58 -9.60 23.03
C LYS A 312 14.90 -10.74 22.28
N GLU A 313 15.64 -11.83 22.03
CA GLU A 313 15.14 -13.04 21.36
C GLU A 313 14.49 -12.78 19.97
N GLY A 314 15.05 -11.84 19.19
CA GLY A 314 14.54 -11.50 17.86
C GLY A 314 13.29 -10.62 17.84
N LYS A 315 12.89 -10.06 19.00
CA LYS A 315 11.82 -9.06 19.13
C LYS A 315 12.38 -7.77 19.69
N ASP A 316 11.91 -6.64 19.14
CA ASP A 316 12.27 -5.32 19.65
C ASP A 316 11.47 -5.04 20.94
N PHE A 317 12.21 -4.60 21.98
CA PHE A 317 11.63 -4.05 23.20
C PHE A 317 11.98 -2.57 23.25
N ASP A 318 10.96 -1.74 23.22
CA ASP A 318 11.08 -0.30 23.29
C ASP A 318 11.07 0.16 24.75
N ARG A 319 12.04 1.00 25.13
CA ARG A 319 12.06 1.69 26.42
C ARG A 319 12.03 3.19 26.16
N GLU A 320 10.89 3.79 26.37
CA GLU A 320 10.73 5.23 26.34
C GLU A 320 11.44 5.88 27.53
N ILE A 321 12.30 6.85 27.27
CA ILE A 321 12.90 7.73 28.27
C ILE A 321 12.42 9.13 27.94
N LYS A 322 11.53 9.68 28.77
CA LYS A 322 11.10 11.09 28.65
C LYS A 322 12.22 11.97 29.20
N LYS A 323 12.74 12.88 28.38
CA LYS A 323 13.60 13.96 28.84
C LYS A 323 12.67 15.04 29.41
N PHE A 324 12.67 15.25 30.72
CA PHE A 324 11.98 16.39 31.30
C PHE A 324 12.81 17.65 30.98
N PRO A 325 12.17 18.74 30.48
CA PRO A 325 12.86 20.01 30.36
C PRO A 325 13.36 20.43 31.75
N GLY A 326 14.68 20.70 31.86
CA GLY A 326 15.33 21.18 33.07
C GLY A 326 14.96 22.63 33.37
#